data_9cac9524db5843527059b51658cfc1b2
#
_entry.id   9cac9524db5843527059b51658cfc1b2
#
_cell.length_a   1.000
_cell.length_b   1.000
_cell.length_c   1.000
_cell.angle_alpha   90.00
_cell.angle_beta   90.00
_cell.angle_gamma   90.00
#
_symmetry.space_group_name_H-M   'P 1'
#
loop_
_entity.id
_entity.type
_entity.pdbx_description
1 polymer ?
#
loop_
_entity_poly.entity_id
_entity_poly.type
_entity_poly.pdbx_seq_one_letter_code
_entity_poly.pdbx_strand_id
1 'polypeptide(L)'
;METFLIDKQNTYTYADLLYTINKDKVYRPLFKGTCLFQYFSNLVKALVCNQPLILLDSDLNFNEMGELSEKQVNEQVPLIFHEFKSIDEVIAAVQVSTSEITLFTSGTTGQPKKVIHTVFSLTRSVRISENNKGQIWGFAYNPTHMAGLQVFFQAFENKNTLVNIFGNSRTAVYQAIDNNQITHLSATPTFYRLLLPYEHSCPSVVRVTLGGEKSDQHLYKSISEIFPSAKINNIYASTEAGSLFAARGDCFQIPDSLQDKFRVEMDELLVHKSLLGQSDSFQFTDDYYHT
;
A
#
# COMPACT_ATOMS: atom_id res chain seq x y z
N MET A 1 7.08 17.15 -17.37
CA MET A 1 6.82 15.70 -17.26
C MET A 1 6.35 15.43 -15.84
N GLU A 2 5.31 14.62 -15.68
CA GLU A 2 4.77 14.31 -14.34
C GLU A 2 5.70 13.33 -13.63
N THR A 3 6.12 13.67 -12.40
CA THR A 3 6.96 12.80 -11.57
C THR A 3 6.12 11.66 -11.02
N PHE A 4 6.63 10.43 -11.13
CA PHE A 4 6.02 9.23 -10.58
C PHE A 4 6.57 8.90 -9.20
N LEU A 5 7.91 8.82 -9.08
CA LEU A 5 8.58 8.39 -7.86
C LEU A 5 9.86 9.18 -7.61
N ILE A 6 10.04 9.62 -6.39
CA ILE A 6 11.30 10.13 -5.85
C ILE A 6 11.82 9.11 -4.83
N ASP A 7 12.96 8.48 -5.12
CA ASP A 7 13.58 7.49 -4.25
C ASP A 7 15.06 7.83 -4.01
N LYS A 8 15.37 8.30 -2.83
CA LYS A 8 16.68 8.83 -2.45
C LYS A 8 17.07 10.00 -3.36
N GLN A 9 18.11 9.83 -4.19
CA GLN A 9 18.60 10.84 -5.13
C GLN A 9 18.03 10.67 -6.54
N ASN A 10 17.21 9.65 -6.77
CA ASN A 10 16.65 9.35 -8.08
C ASN A 10 15.22 9.88 -8.20
N THR A 11 14.94 10.50 -9.34
CA THR A 11 13.60 10.93 -9.71
C THR A 11 13.20 10.19 -11.00
N TYR A 12 12.06 9.53 -10.93
CA TYR A 12 11.48 8.79 -12.05
C TYR A 12 10.15 9.43 -12.44
N THR A 13 9.96 9.62 -13.74
CA THR A 13 8.72 10.15 -14.30
C THR A 13 7.77 9.03 -14.71
N TYR A 14 6.51 9.36 -14.97
CA TYR A 14 5.57 8.43 -15.60
C TYR A 14 6.02 8.00 -17.02
N ALA A 15 6.79 8.86 -17.71
CA ALA A 15 7.41 8.51 -18.99
C ALA A 15 8.51 7.44 -18.83
N ASP A 16 9.31 7.51 -17.75
CA ASP A 16 10.30 6.47 -17.44
C ASP A 16 9.63 5.13 -17.11
N LEU A 17 8.51 5.17 -16.39
CA LEU A 17 7.73 3.97 -16.10
C LEU A 17 7.17 3.36 -17.38
N LEU A 18 6.53 4.16 -18.24
CA LEU A 18 6.00 3.72 -19.54
C LEU A 18 7.09 3.12 -20.43
N TYR A 19 8.23 3.79 -20.51
CA TYR A 19 9.39 3.30 -21.26
C TYR A 19 9.88 1.95 -20.72
N THR A 20 9.99 1.82 -19.39
CA THR A 20 10.44 0.59 -18.74
C THR A 20 9.48 -0.57 -18.99
N ILE A 21 8.16 -0.32 -18.93
CA ILE A 21 7.13 -1.33 -19.22
C ILE A 21 7.28 -1.80 -20.67
N ASN A 22 7.33 -0.89 -21.64
CA ASN A 22 7.35 -1.24 -23.06
C ASN A 22 8.65 -1.92 -23.49
N LYS A 23 9.79 -1.50 -22.94
CA LYS A 23 11.11 -2.01 -23.31
C LYS A 23 11.43 -3.35 -22.67
N ASP A 24 11.15 -3.49 -21.38
CA ASP A 24 11.51 -4.67 -20.59
C ASP A 24 10.30 -5.61 -20.47
N LYS A 25 10.12 -6.45 -21.51
CA LYS A 25 8.99 -7.39 -21.61
C LYS A 25 9.23 -8.68 -20.82
N VAL A 26 9.73 -8.54 -19.60
CA VAL A 26 9.84 -9.64 -18.63
C VAL A 26 9.38 -9.18 -17.26
N TYR A 27 8.85 -10.10 -16.46
CA TYR A 27 8.56 -9.84 -15.06
C TYR A 27 9.07 -10.98 -14.17
N ARG A 28 9.14 -10.73 -12.90
CA ARG A 28 9.48 -11.74 -11.88
C ARG A 28 8.22 -12.13 -11.12
N PRO A 29 7.75 -13.40 -11.27
CA PRO A 29 6.56 -13.89 -10.56
C PRO A 29 6.71 -13.85 -9.03
N LEU A 30 7.93 -14.08 -8.54
CA LEU A 30 8.32 -13.95 -7.15
C LEU A 30 9.29 -12.78 -7.04
N PHE A 31 8.84 -11.67 -6.48
CA PHE A 31 9.65 -10.46 -6.40
C PHE A 31 10.09 -10.17 -4.97
N LYS A 32 11.41 -10.09 -4.79
CA LYS A 32 12.09 -9.63 -3.57
C LYS A 32 13.14 -8.61 -3.96
N GLY A 33 13.00 -7.36 -3.51
CA GLY A 33 13.93 -6.30 -3.90
C GLY A 33 13.80 -5.05 -3.04
N THR A 34 14.82 -4.19 -3.08
CA THR A 34 14.91 -2.96 -2.30
C THR A 34 14.72 -1.69 -3.11
N CYS A 35 14.80 -1.76 -4.45
CA CYS A 35 14.58 -0.63 -5.34
C CYS A 35 13.10 -0.45 -5.62
N LEU A 36 12.50 0.62 -5.11
CA LEU A 36 11.06 0.84 -5.18
C LEU A 36 10.57 1.04 -6.63
N PHE A 37 11.37 1.67 -7.50
CA PHE A 37 11.02 1.80 -8.91
C PHE A 37 10.96 0.45 -9.64
N GLN A 38 11.93 -0.44 -9.39
CA GLN A 38 11.90 -1.80 -9.95
C GLN A 38 10.73 -2.60 -9.40
N TYR A 39 10.42 -2.41 -8.12
CA TYR A 39 9.29 -3.05 -7.46
C TYR A 39 7.96 -2.67 -8.15
N PHE A 40 7.68 -1.37 -8.28
CA PHE A 40 6.45 -0.90 -8.92
C PHE A 40 6.41 -1.19 -10.42
N SER A 41 7.55 -1.11 -11.11
CA SER A 41 7.61 -1.48 -12.53
C SER A 41 7.28 -2.96 -12.74
N ASN A 42 7.79 -3.86 -11.87
CA ASN A 42 7.49 -5.29 -11.93
C ASN A 42 6.01 -5.57 -11.60
N LEU A 43 5.47 -4.90 -10.59
CA LEU A 43 4.05 -4.98 -10.23
C LEU A 43 3.17 -4.57 -11.43
N VAL A 44 3.40 -3.39 -12.01
CA VAL A 44 2.60 -2.90 -13.14
C VAL A 44 2.71 -3.83 -14.34
N LYS A 45 3.90 -4.34 -14.67
CA LYS A 45 4.10 -5.33 -15.76
C LYS A 45 3.29 -6.60 -15.55
N ALA A 46 3.27 -7.14 -14.34
CA ALA A 46 2.44 -8.31 -14.03
C ALA A 46 0.95 -7.99 -14.24
N LEU A 47 0.48 -6.84 -13.72
CA LEU A 47 -0.92 -6.45 -13.76
C LEU A 47 -1.44 -6.22 -15.19
N VAL A 48 -0.72 -5.49 -16.03
CA VAL A 48 -1.15 -5.23 -17.42
C VAL A 48 -1.21 -6.49 -18.28
N CYS A 49 -0.57 -7.58 -17.85
CA CYS A 49 -0.57 -8.86 -18.54
C CYS A 49 -1.42 -9.94 -17.84
N ASN A 50 -2.19 -9.58 -16.82
CA ASN A 50 -2.99 -10.52 -16.02
C ASN A 50 -2.15 -11.69 -15.45
N GLN A 51 -0.92 -11.41 -15.03
CA GLN A 51 -0.02 -12.42 -14.48
C GLN A 51 -0.04 -12.41 -12.94
N PRO A 52 0.05 -13.58 -12.29
CA PRO A 52 0.12 -13.66 -10.83
C PRO A 52 1.46 -13.10 -10.32
N LEU A 53 1.44 -12.53 -9.12
CA LEU A 53 2.62 -11.96 -8.50
C LEU A 53 2.68 -12.29 -7.01
N ILE A 54 3.83 -12.73 -6.54
CA ILE A 54 4.14 -12.96 -5.14
C ILE A 54 5.12 -11.88 -4.68
N LEU A 55 4.72 -11.11 -3.67
CA LEU A 55 5.51 -10.02 -3.12
C LEU A 55 6.13 -10.42 -1.80
N LEU A 56 7.46 -10.44 -1.75
CA LEU A 56 8.22 -10.81 -0.57
C LEU A 56 8.92 -9.62 0.04
N ASP A 57 8.84 -9.54 1.36
CA ASP A 57 9.63 -8.58 2.12
C ASP A 57 11.13 -8.83 1.90
N SER A 58 11.90 -7.74 1.79
CA SER A 58 13.35 -7.81 1.62
C SER A 58 14.06 -8.58 2.74
N ASP A 59 13.49 -8.52 3.95
CA ASP A 59 14.06 -9.11 5.16
C ASP A 59 13.60 -10.56 5.40
N LEU A 60 12.65 -11.04 4.60
CA LEU A 60 12.06 -12.35 4.77
C LEU A 60 13.09 -13.46 4.50
N ASN A 61 13.17 -14.44 5.40
CA ASN A 61 14.04 -15.60 5.26
C ASN A 61 13.31 -16.75 4.55
N PHE A 62 13.88 -17.29 3.47
CA PHE A 62 13.28 -18.40 2.72
C PHE A 62 13.11 -19.68 3.55
N ASN A 63 13.91 -19.90 4.61
CA ASN A 63 13.74 -21.04 5.51
C ASN A 63 12.37 -21.03 6.23
N GLU A 64 11.71 -19.87 6.30
CA GLU A 64 10.41 -19.68 6.94
C GLU A 64 9.25 -19.80 5.93
N MET A 65 9.56 -19.93 4.63
CA MET A 65 8.59 -19.84 3.53
C MET A 65 8.22 -21.19 2.90
N GLY A 66 8.66 -22.30 3.49
CA GLY A 66 8.29 -23.64 3.04
C GLY A 66 8.76 -23.95 1.62
N GLU A 67 7.84 -23.93 0.64
CA GLU A 67 8.12 -24.33 -0.74
C GLU A 67 8.81 -23.27 -1.59
N LEU A 68 8.92 -22.02 -1.12
CA LEU A 68 9.55 -20.94 -1.88
C LEU A 68 11.08 -20.97 -1.73
N SER A 69 11.78 -20.75 -2.83
CA SER A 69 13.24 -20.83 -2.87
C SER A 69 13.88 -19.60 -3.51
N GLU A 70 15.15 -19.34 -3.18
CA GLU A 70 15.92 -18.24 -3.79
C GLU A 70 16.03 -18.35 -5.32
N LYS A 71 15.96 -19.55 -5.90
CA LYS A 71 15.98 -19.73 -7.35
C LYS A 71 14.79 -19.08 -8.03
N GLN A 72 13.61 -19.14 -7.41
CA GLN A 72 12.38 -18.57 -7.96
C GLN A 72 12.39 -17.03 -7.97
N VAL A 73 13.11 -16.38 -7.04
CA VAL A 73 13.25 -14.90 -7.02
C VAL A 73 13.96 -14.36 -8.28
N ASN A 74 14.85 -15.16 -8.85
CA ASN A 74 15.60 -14.77 -10.05
C ASN A 74 14.92 -15.23 -11.35
N GLU A 75 13.82 -15.96 -11.25
CA GLU A 75 13.06 -16.38 -12.42
C GLU A 75 12.47 -15.15 -13.12
N GLN A 76 12.63 -15.13 -14.46
CA GLN A 76 12.06 -14.10 -15.32
C GLN A 76 11.16 -14.77 -16.34
N VAL A 77 9.93 -14.29 -16.42
CA VAL A 77 8.93 -14.81 -17.35
C VAL A 77 8.68 -13.77 -18.43
N PRO A 78 8.80 -14.14 -19.72
CA PRO A 78 8.50 -13.25 -20.84
C PRO A 78 7.03 -12.83 -20.83
N LEU A 79 6.78 -11.58 -21.17
CA LEU A 79 5.44 -11.01 -21.32
C LEU A 79 5.17 -10.71 -22.79
N ILE A 80 3.93 -10.99 -23.22
CA ILE A 80 3.46 -10.71 -24.58
C ILE A 80 2.32 -9.71 -24.48
N PHE A 81 2.55 -8.49 -24.94
CA PHE A 81 1.54 -7.44 -25.03
C PHE A 81 1.92 -6.41 -26.09
N HIS A 82 0.92 -5.66 -26.58
CA HIS A 82 1.15 -4.50 -27.44
C HIS A 82 1.70 -3.33 -26.64
N GLU A 83 2.61 -2.56 -27.25
CA GLU A 83 3.19 -1.39 -26.58
C GLU A 83 2.09 -0.37 -26.27
N PHE A 84 2.13 0.13 -25.03
CA PHE A 84 1.25 1.19 -24.57
C PHE A 84 1.74 2.54 -25.12
N LYS A 85 0.82 3.37 -25.61
CA LYS A 85 1.13 4.69 -26.16
C LYS A 85 1.19 5.76 -25.07
N SER A 86 0.52 5.53 -23.95
CA SER A 86 0.45 6.48 -22.84
C SER A 86 0.36 5.77 -21.48
N ILE A 87 0.66 6.51 -20.43
CA ILE A 87 0.47 6.00 -19.06
C ILE A 87 -1.02 5.80 -18.73
N ASP A 88 -1.92 6.54 -19.36
CA ASP A 88 -3.35 6.37 -19.16
C ASP A 88 -3.84 5.02 -19.71
N GLU A 89 -3.26 4.52 -20.82
CA GLU A 89 -3.53 3.16 -21.30
C GLU A 89 -3.02 2.10 -20.31
N VAL A 90 -1.87 2.32 -19.70
CA VAL A 90 -1.32 1.43 -18.66
C VAL A 90 -2.24 1.40 -17.44
N ILE A 91 -2.66 2.57 -16.94
CA ILE A 91 -3.58 2.68 -15.80
C ILE A 91 -4.90 1.95 -16.11
N ALA A 92 -5.47 2.19 -17.28
CA ALA A 92 -6.72 1.52 -17.71
C ALA A 92 -6.55 -0.02 -17.74
N ALA A 93 -5.42 -0.52 -18.25
CA ALA A 93 -5.13 -1.96 -18.26
C ALA A 93 -4.97 -2.53 -16.84
N VAL A 94 -4.34 -1.79 -15.93
CA VAL A 94 -4.21 -2.19 -14.51
C VAL A 94 -5.58 -2.26 -13.83
N GLN A 95 -6.46 -1.28 -14.06
CA GLN A 95 -7.78 -1.22 -13.43
C GLN A 95 -8.69 -2.41 -13.77
N VAL A 96 -8.51 -3.00 -14.95
CA VAL A 96 -9.28 -4.18 -15.39
C VAL A 96 -8.54 -5.51 -15.20
N SER A 97 -7.36 -5.45 -14.58
CA SER A 97 -6.52 -6.64 -14.37
C SER A 97 -7.18 -7.66 -13.45
N THR A 98 -7.08 -8.92 -13.86
CA THR A 98 -7.52 -10.09 -13.09
C THR A 98 -6.37 -10.78 -12.35
N SER A 99 -5.20 -10.14 -12.29
CA SER A 99 -4.01 -10.68 -11.60
C SER A 99 -4.29 -10.98 -10.14
N GLU A 100 -3.74 -12.09 -9.68
CA GLU A 100 -3.68 -12.44 -8.26
C GLU A 100 -2.35 -11.94 -7.66
N ILE A 101 -2.45 -11.21 -6.56
CA ILE A 101 -1.31 -10.67 -5.84
C ILE A 101 -1.26 -11.33 -4.47
N THR A 102 -0.20 -12.10 -4.25
CA THR A 102 0.03 -12.80 -2.99
C THR A 102 0.86 -11.95 -2.05
N LEU A 103 0.34 -11.72 -0.85
CA LEU A 103 1.01 -11.06 0.28
C LEU A 103 1.21 -12.06 1.42
N PHE A 104 2.18 -11.77 2.27
CA PHE A 104 2.42 -12.54 3.49
C PHE A 104 2.23 -11.66 4.72
N THR A 105 1.62 -12.23 5.76
CA THR A 105 1.46 -11.58 7.06
C THR A 105 2.27 -12.34 8.11
N SER A 106 2.74 -11.64 9.14
CA SER A 106 3.33 -12.27 10.32
C SER A 106 2.25 -13.05 11.06
N GLY A 107 2.19 -14.37 10.83
CA GLY A 107 1.26 -15.23 11.56
C GLY A 107 1.58 -15.28 13.05
N THR A 108 0.58 -15.29 13.91
CA THR A 108 0.71 -15.49 15.37
C THR A 108 1.32 -16.86 15.72
N THR A 109 1.33 -17.81 14.79
CA THR A 109 1.88 -19.16 14.92
C THR A 109 3.33 -19.31 14.44
N GLY A 110 4.00 -18.21 14.07
CA GLY A 110 5.39 -18.19 13.61
C GLY A 110 5.62 -18.48 12.13
N GLN A 111 4.62 -18.99 11.40
CA GLN A 111 4.70 -19.11 9.93
C GLN A 111 3.90 -17.97 9.26
N PRO A 112 4.46 -17.31 8.21
CA PRO A 112 3.75 -16.27 7.49
C PRO A 112 2.47 -16.82 6.85
N LYS A 113 1.34 -16.14 7.07
CA LYS A 113 0.07 -16.47 6.42
C LYS A 113 0.06 -15.90 5.01
N LYS A 114 -0.31 -16.70 4.04
CA LYS A 114 -0.50 -16.32 2.64
C LYS A 114 -1.90 -15.74 2.44
N VAL A 115 -1.98 -14.52 1.89
CA VAL A 115 -3.25 -13.89 1.51
C VAL A 115 -3.17 -13.46 0.05
N ILE A 116 -4.15 -13.89 -0.76
CA ILE A 116 -4.24 -13.59 -2.18
C ILE A 116 -5.28 -12.48 -2.38
N HIS A 117 -4.87 -11.41 -3.02
CA HIS A 117 -5.69 -10.27 -3.39
C HIS A 117 -5.84 -10.13 -4.90
N THR A 118 -6.93 -9.54 -5.34
CA THR A 118 -7.11 -9.03 -6.70
C THR A 118 -6.89 -7.52 -6.73
N VAL A 119 -6.69 -6.95 -7.92
CA VAL A 119 -6.63 -5.49 -8.08
C VAL A 119 -7.90 -4.84 -7.51
N PHE A 120 -9.07 -5.42 -7.73
CA PHE A 120 -10.34 -4.92 -7.17
C PHE A 120 -10.30 -4.81 -5.64
N SER A 121 -9.81 -5.82 -4.92
CA SER A 121 -9.72 -5.76 -3.45
C SER A 121 -8.70 -4.72 -2.96
N LEU A 122 -7.59 -4.55 -3.69
CA LEU A 122 -6.54 -3.58 -3.37
C LEU A 122 -6.97 -2.13 -3.64
N THR A 123 -7.80 -1.91 -4.66
CA THR A 123 -8.22 -0.56 -5.10
C THR A 123 -9.59 -0.13 -4.59
N ARG A 124 -10.28 -0.97 -3.83
CA ARG A 124 -11.64 -0.69 -3.31
C ARG A 124 -11.77 0.66 -2.61
N SER A 125 -10.74 1.11 -1.91
CA SER A 125 -10.71 2.40 -1.21
C SER A 125 -10.13 3.55 -2.04
N VAL A 126 -9.60 3.29 -3.24
CA VAL A 126 -9.02 4.30 -4.12
C VAL A 126 -10.11 5.28 -4.59
N ARG A 127 -9.76 6.56 -4.55
CA ARG A 127 -10.63 7.65 -5.01
C ARG A 127 -9.98 8.35 -6.19
N ILE A 128 -10.60 8.25 -7.36
CA ILE A 128 -10.15 8.90 -8.57
C ILE A 128 -11.01 10.14 -8.80
N SER A 129 -10.38 11.31 -8.86
CA SER A 129 -11.07 12.58 -9.17
C SER A 129 -10.06 13.66 -9.52
N GLU A 130 -10.51 14.72 -10.17
CA GLU A 130 -9.67 15.91 -10.44
C GLU A 130 -9.10 16.52 -9.16
N ASN A 131 -9.85 16.50 -8.05
CA ASN A 131 -9.39 17.02 -6.76
C ASN A 131 -8.28 16.17 -6.11
N ASN A 132 -8.05 14.96 -6.61
CA ASN A 132 -6.99 14.07 -6.14
C ASN A 132 -5.74 14.12 -7.02
N LYS A 133 -5.71 14.95 -8.05
CA LYS A 133 -4.52 15.16 -8.89
C LYS A 133 -3.53 16.13 -8.25
N GLY A 134 -2.26 16.00 -8.63
CA GLY A 134 -1.19 16.89 -8.15
C GLY A 134 -0.83 16.69 -6.68
N GLN A 135 -1.26 15.62 -6.05
CA GLN A 135 -0.88 15.26 -4.69
C GLN A 135 0.53 14.68 -4.66
N ILE A 136 1.26 14.96 -3.59
CA ILE A 136 2.59 14.40 -3.34
C ILE A 136 2.48 13.54 -2.07
N TRP A 137 2.63 12.23 -2.27
CA TRP A 137 2.45 11.23 -1.22
C TRP A 137 3.78 10.80 -0.62
N GLY A 138 3.94 10.95 0.68
CA GLY A 138 5.00 10.29 1.42
C GLY A 138 4.70 8.79 1.52
N PHE A 139 5.52 7.96 0.87
CA PHE A 139 5.41 6.51 0.89
C PHE A 139 6.15 5.95 2.10
N ALA A 140 5.42 5.66 3.18
CA ALA A 140 5.95 5.29 4.50
C ALA A 140 5.76 3.82 4.87
N TYR A 141 5.11 3.03 4.02
CA TYR A 141 4.88 1.61 4.26
C TYR A 141 5.89 0.72 3.54
N ASN A 142 6.06 -0.49 4.06
CA ASN A 142 6.70 -1.54 3.28
C ASN A 142 5.87 -1.81 2.00
N PRO A 143 6.49 -1.81 0.80
CA PRO A 143 5.77 -1.97 -0.46
C PRO A 143 5.11 -3.36 -0.63
N THR A 144 5.53 -4.36 0.16
CA THR A 144 4.94 -5.72 0.12
C THR A 144 3.69 -5.86 0.99
N HIS A 145 3.35 -4.83 1.76
CA HIS A 145 2.19 -4.85 2.64
C HIS A 145 0.96 -4.24 1.97
N MET A 146 -0.21 -4.69 2.36
CA MET A 146 -1.52 -4.22 1.88
C MET A 146 -1.62 -2.68 1.88
N ALA A 147 -1.24 -2.03 2.98
CA ALA A 147 -1.30 -0.58 3.11
C ALA A 147 -0.37 0.15 2.12
N GLY A 148 0.84 -0.39 1.88
CA GLY A 148 1.76 0.14 0.87
C GLY A 148 1.18 0.07 -0.54
N LEU A 149 0.58 -1.06 -0.90
CA LEU A 149 -0.09 -1.21 -2.20
C LEU A 149 -1.28 -0.26 -2.34
N GLN A 150 -2.08 -0.06 -1.30
CA GLN A 150 -3.19 0.89 -1.35
C GLN A 150 -2.72 2.34 -1.55
N VAL A 151 -1.62 2.76 -0.92
CA VAL A 151 -1.00 4.07 -1.18
C VAL A 151 -0.46 4.16 -2.61
N PHE A 152 0.19 3.09 -3.09
CA PHE A 152 0.64 3.02 -4.48
C PHE A 152 -0.51 3.20 -5.46
N PHE A 153 -1.60 2.43 -5.35
CA PHE A 153 -2.73 2.54 -6.27
C PHE A 153 -3.42 3.91 -6.17
N GLN A 154 -3.60 4.46 -4.97
CA GLN A 154 -4.17 5.80 -4.81
C GLN A 154 -3.34 6.87 -5.53
N ALA A 155 -2.00 6.78 -5.46
CA ALA A 155 -1.13 7.71 -6.16
C ALA A 155 -1.07 7.42 -7.67
N PHE A 156 -0.88 6.17 -8.06
CA PHE A 156 -0.70 5.74 -9.45
C PHE A 156 -1.92 6.05 -10.33
N GLU A 157 -3.13 5.71 -9.87
CA GLU A 157 -4.35 5.91 -10.64
C GLU A 157 -4.75 7.39 -10.78
N ASN A 158 -4.25 8.27 -9.91
CA ASN A 158 -4.42 9.72 -10.01
C ASN A 158 -3.20 10.44 -10.63
N LYS A 159 -2.19 9.72 -11.08
CA LYS A 159 -0.91 10.23 -11.61
C LYS A 159 -0.20 11.18 -10.64
N ASN A 160 -0.23 10.85 -9.35
CA ASN A 160 0.42 11.60 -8.28
C ASN A 160 1.89 11.17 -8.10
N THR A 161 2.64 12.00 -7.40
CA THR A 161 4.05 11.71 -7.06
C THR A 161 4.12 10.90 -5.76
N LEU A 162 4.91 9.84 -5.76
CA LEU A 162 5.35 9.11 -4.56
C LEU A 162 6.74 9.59 -4.15
N VAL A 163 6.96 9.87 -2.87
CA VAL A 163 8.27 10.15 -2.28
C VAL A 163 8.58 9.06 -1.28
N ASN A 164 9.61 8.26 -1.55
CA ASN A 164 10.00 7.17 -0.65
C ASN A 164 10.57 7.71 0.65
N ILE A 165 9.88 7.47 1.74
CA ILE A 165 10.29 7.79 3.11
C ILE A 165 10.32 6.55 4.01
N PHE A 166 10.01 5.37 3.47
CA PHE A 166 10.05 4.11 4.20
C PHE A 166 11.47 3.77 4.65
N GLY A 167 11.64 3.42 5.91
CA GLY A 167 12.93 3.07 6.49
C GLY A 167 13.88 4.25 6.71
N ASN A 168 13.46 5.48 6.43
CA ASN A 168 14.29 6.67 6.65
C ASN A 168 14.37 7.03 8.14
N SER A 169 15.47 7.66 8.54
CA SER A 169 15.60 8.27 9.86
C SER A 169 14.62 9.45 10.01
N ARG A 170 14.29 9.82 11.25
CA ARG A 170 13.42 10.96 11.56
C ARG A 170 13.81 12.22 10.78
N THR A 171 15.06 12.66 10.92
CA THR A 171 15.55 13.86 10.23
C THR A 171 15.44 13.76 8.71
N ALA A 172 15.72 12.58 8.14
CA ALA A 172 15.56 12.38 6.69
C ALA A 172 14.08 12.44 6.24
N VAL A 173 13.14 12.02 7.09
CA VAL A 173 11.70 12.16 6.81
C VAL A 173 11.30 13.63 6.79
N TYR A 174 11.70 14.43 7.80
CA TYR A 174 11.43 15.87 7.82
C TYR A 174 12.02 16.56 6.59
N GLN A 175 13.28 16.26 6.25
CA GLN A 175 13.93 16.81 5.05
C GLN A 175 13.18 16.41 3.77
N ALA A 176 12.71 15.18 3.66
CA ALA A 176 11.95 14.74 2.49
C ALA A 176 10.61 15.47 2.37
N ILE A 177 9.92 15.72 3.48
CA ILE A 177 8.67 16.48 3.52
C ILE A 177 8.92 17.91 3.01
N ASP A 178 9.93 18.59 3.55
CA ASP A 178 10.23 19.97 3.18
C ASP A 178 10.71 20.10 1.74
N ASN A 179 11.69 19.28 1.34
CA ASN A 179 12.30 19.37 0.02
C ASN A 179 11.33 19.04 -1.11
N ASN A 180 10.40 18.11 -0.86
CA ASN A 180 9.44 17.68 -1.89
C ASN A 180 8.03 18.24 -1.68
N GLN A 181 7.80 19.05 -0.63
CA GLN A 181 6.49 19.62 -0.31
C GLN A 181 5.41 18.54 -0.25
N ILE A 182 5.68 17.44 0.51
CA ILE A 182 4.75 16.33 0.67
C ILE A 182 3.42 16.87 1.21
N THR A 183 2.32 16.47 0.57
CA THR A 183 0.97 16.92 0.90
C THR A 183 0.15 15.87 1.65
N HIS A 184 0.42 14.59 1.41
CA HIS A 184 -0.33 13.46 1.93
C HIS A 184 0.60 12.45 2.58
N LEU A 185 0.26 11.99 3.77
CA LEU A 185 0.96 10.93 4.50
C LEU A 185 -0.02 9.86 4.94
N SER A 186 0.29 8.61 4.61
CA SER A 186 -0.40 7.45 5.20
C SER A 186 0.64 6.54 5.81
N ALA A 187 0.53 6.27 7.10
CA ALA A 187 1.51 5.48 7.84
C ALA A 187 0.88 4.83 9.08
N THR A 188 1.63 3.93 9.72
CA THR A 188 1.22 3.36 11.00
C THR A 188 1.38 4.37 12.15
N PRO A 189 0.62 4.25 13.24
CA PRO A 189 0.86 4.99 14.47
C PRO A 189 2.32 4.95 14.94
N THR A 190 2.98 3.81 14.82
CA THR A 190 4.40 3.65 15.14
C THR A 190 5.30 4.57 14.30
N PHE A 191 5.05 4.69 13.00
CA PHE A 191 5.79 5.64 12.16
C PHE A 191 5.66 7.08 12.67
N TYR A 192 4.44 7.52 13.02
CA TYR A 192 4.26 8.88 13.55
C TYR A 192 4.92 9.08 14.90
N ARG A 193 4.98 8.06 15.77
CA ARG A 193 5.75 8.13 17.03
C ARG A 193 7.26 8.26 16.78
N LEU A 194 7.80 7.68 15.70
CA LEU A 194 9.20 7.83 15.32
C LEU A 194 9.57 9.25 14.88
N LEU A 195 8.58 10.09 14.51
CA LEU A 195 8.81 11.51 14.21
C LEU A 195 9.05 12.36 15.48
N LEU A 196 8.86 11.78 16.67
CA LEU A 196 9.12 12.46 17.94
C LEU A 196 10.55 12.20 18.43
N PRO A 197 11.15 13.13 19.19
CA PRO A 197 10.60 14.45 19.51
C PRO A 197 10.46 15.34 18.27
N TYR A 198 9.50 16.23 18.33
CA TYR A 198 9.14 17.19 17.28
C TYR A 198 10.35 18.07 16.90
N GLU A 199 10.64 18.19 15.60
CA GLU A 199 11.72 19.03 15.07
C GLU A 199 11.19 20.41 14.66
N HIS A 200 10.21 20.45 13.77
CA HIS A 200 9.51 21.65 13.32
C HIS A 200 8.17 21.29 12.67
N SER A 201 7.33 22.29 12.41
CA SER A 201 6.05 22.06 11.74
C SER A 201 6.22 21.92 10.23
N CYS A 202 5.41 21.03 9.63
CA CYS A 202 5.37 20.75 8.21
C CYS A 202 3.98 21.11 7.64
N PRO A 203 3.68 22.39 7.38
CA PRO A 203 2.35 22.84 6.96
C PRO A 203 1.97 22.43 5.52
N SER A 204 2.91 21.94 4.72
CA SER A 204 2.66 21.37 3.39
C SER A 204 1.76 20.13 3.45
N VAL A 205 1.84 19.37 4.55
CA VAL A 205 1.02 18.16 4.74
C VAL A 205 -0.40 18.58 5.12
N VAL A 206 -1.33 18.30 4.21
CA VAL A 206 -2.75 18.65 4.40
C VAL A 206 -3.62 17.45 4.76
N ARG A 207 -3.08 16.24 4.65
CA ARG A 207 -3.77 15.00 5.03
C ARG A 207 -2.81 14.00 5.67
N VAL A 208 -3.23 13.49 6.80
CA VAL A 208 -2.58 12.41 7.54
C VAL A 208 -3.57 11.26 7.72
N THR A 209 -3.15 10.05 7.39
CA THR A 209 -3.93 8.83 7.64
C THR A 209 -3.13 7.89 8.54
N LEU A 210 -3.76 7.40 9.60
CA LEU A 210 -3.24 6.35 10.47
C LEU A 210 -4.01 5.06 10.19
N GLY A 211 -3.32 3.93 10.26
CA GLY A 211 -3.98 2.63 10.13
C GLY A 211 -3.07 1.47 10.51
N GLY A 212 -3.66 0.30 10.69
CA GLY A 212 -2.95 -0.95 10.98
C GLY A 212 -2.52 -1.16 12.43
N GLU A 213 -2.60 -0.14 13.29
CA GLU A 213 -2.23 -0.22 14.70
C GLU A 213 -3.13 0.66 15.56
N LYS A 214 -3.15 0.42 16.86
CA LYS A 214 -3.88 1.25 17.83
C LYS A 214 -3.22 2.62 17.97
N SER A 215 -4.01 3.67 17.92
CA SER A 215 -3.62 5.07 18.18
C SER A 215 -4.30 5.62 19.42
N ASP A 216 -3.80 6.73 19.95
CA ASP A 216 -4.27 7.39 21.16
C ASP A 216 -4.29 8.92 20.98
N GLN A 217 -5.00 9.62 21.90
CA GLN A 217 -5.17 11.07 21.87
C GLN A 217 -3.84 11.84 21.97
N HIS A 218 -2.87 11.30 22.70
CA HIS A 218 -1.57 11.95 22.81
C HIS A 218 -0.85 11.99 21.45
N LEU A 219 -0.94 10.89 20.70
CA LEU A 219 -0.38 10.82 19.34
C LEU A 219 -1.10 11.78 18.39
N TYR A 220 -2.43 11.89 18.45
CA TYR A 220 -3.18 12.87 17.65
C TYR A 220 -2.73 14.31 17.91
N LYS A 221 -2.54 14.67 19.18
CA LYS A 221 -2.02 16.00 19.54
C LYS A 221 -0.64 16.24 18.94
N SER A 222 0.28 15.30 19.09
CA SER A 222 1.62 15.41 18.52
C SER A 222 1.61 15.52 17.00
N ILE A 223 0.76 14.74 16.31
CA ILE A 223 0.59 14.82 14.85
C ILE A 223 0.05 16.20 14.44
N SER A 224 -0.89 16.77 15.19
CA SER A 224 -1.42 18.11 14.92
C SER A 224 -0.39 19.23 15.11
N GLU A 225 0.58 19.03 15.99
CA GLU A 225 1.71 19.97 16.18
C GLU A 225 2.70 19.89 15.01
N ILE A 226 2.99 18.66 14.53
CA ILE A 226 3.90 18.45 13.39
C ILE A 226 3.22 18.92 12.08
N PHE A 227 1.95 18.60 11.88
CA PHE A 227 1.19 18.85 10.65
C PHE A 227 -0.03 19.74 10.91
N PRO A 228 0.17 21.03 11.17
CA PRO A 228 -0.90 21.93 11.64
C PRO A 228 -2.02 22.15 10.61
N SER A 229 -1.76 21.93 9.33
CA SER A 229 -2.74 22.05 8.24
C SER A 229 -3.47 20.73 7.94
N ALA A 230 -3.07 19.63 8.60
CA ALA A 230 -3.54 18.31 8.18
C ALA A 230 -4.90 17.95 8.77
N LYS A 231 -5.78 17.42 7.91
CA LYS A 231 -6.91 16.62 8.37
C LYS A 231 -6.42 15.21 8.70
N ILE A 232 -6.58 14.82 9.96
CA ILE A 232 -6.17 13.52 10.46
C ILE A 232 -7.32 12.53 10.33
N ASN A 233 -7.06 11.37 9.73
CA ASN A 233 -7.98 10.25 9.65
C ASN A 233 -7.33 9.02 10.30
N ASN A 234 -8.12 8.25 11.05
CA ASN A 234 -7.72 6.92 11.51
C ASN A 234 -8.58 5.86 10.82
N ILE A 235 -7.95 4.84 10.25
CA ILE A 235 -8.61 3.83 9.44
C ILE A 235 -8.42 2.46 10.08
N TYR A 236 -9.52 1.73 10.25
CA TYR A 236 -9.46 0.32 10.56
C TYR A 236 -9.12 -0.44 9.27
N ALA A 237 -8.00 -1.15 9.31
CA ALA A 237 -7.47 -1.90 8.19
C ALA A 237 -6.71 -3.14 8.66
N SER A 238 -6.75 -4.20 7.86
CA SER A 238 -5.94 -5.39 8.04
C SER A 238 -5.35 -5.86 6.71
N THR A 239 -4.38 -6.75 6.75
CA THR A 239 -3.83 -7.34 5.50
C THR A 239 -4.89 -8.16 4.78
N GLU A 240 -5.75 -8.83 5.53
CA GLU A 240 -6.79 -9.72 5.01
C GLU A 240 -7.89 -8.95 4.25
N ALA A 241 -8.24 -7.77 4.74
CA ALA A 241 -9.40 -7.01 4.24
C ALA A 241 -9.04 -5.64 3.62
N GLY A 242 -7.82 -5.16 3.82
CA GLY A 242 -7.45 -3.79 3.47
C GLY A 242 -8.17 -2.74 4.33
N SER A 243 -8.28 -1.53 3.80
CA SER A 243 -8.98 -0.44 4.48
C SER A 243 -10.49 -0.67 4.48
N LEU A 244 -11.11 -0.67 5.65
CA LEU A 244 -12.53 -0.96 5.83
C LEU A 244 -13.34 0.31 6.14
N PHE A 245 -13.02 0.99 7.24
CA PHE A 245 -13.77 2.20 7.65
C PHE A 245 -12.90 3.13 8.50
N ALA A 246 -13.30 4.39 8.59
CA ALA A 246 -12.60 5.42 9.35
C ALA A 246 -13.22 5.62 10.74
N ALA A 247 -12.39 6.02 11.70
CA ALA A 247 -12.86 6.43 13.02
C ALA A 247 -13.60 7.78 12.94
N ARG A 248 -14.56 7.93 13.84
CA ARG A 248 -15.17 9.22 14.20
C ARG A 248 -14.82 9.50 15.65
N GLY A 249 -13.95 10.47 15.90
CA GLY A 249 -13.37 10.67 17.22
C GLY A 249 -12.53 9.47 17.64
N ASP A 250 -12.78 8.94 18.83
CA ASP A 250 -12.03 7.81 19.40
C ASP A 250 -12.61 6.43 19.07
N CYS A 251 -13.71 6.38 18.32
CA CYS A 251 -14.42 5.16 18.01
C CYS A 251 -14.46 4.91 16.51
N PHE A 252 -14.32 3.64 16.13
CA PHE A 252 -14.64 3.19 14.79
C PHE A 252 -16.13 2.96 14.66
N GLN A 253 -16.71 3.46 13.59
CA GLN A 253 -18.13 3.25 13.29
C GLN A 253 -18.23 2.51 11.95
N ILE A 254 -18.92 1.36 12.00
CA ILE A 254 -19.24 0.60 10.78
C ILE A 254 -20.25 1.44 9.97
N PRO A 255 -19.94 1.78 8.70
CA PRO A 255 -20.87 2.52 7.85
C PRO A 255 -22.17 1.73 7.60
N ASP A 256 -23.30 2.44 7.48
CA ASP A 256 -24.60 1.82 7.22
C ASP A 256 -24.60 0.91 5.98
N SER A 257 -23.84 1.30 4.95
CA SER A 257 -23.68 0.51 3.72
C SER A 257 -22.88 -0.79 3.88
N LEU A 258 -22.26 -1.00 5.02
CA LEU A 258 -21.44 -2.18 5.32
C LEU A 258 -21.93 -2.96 6.55
N GLN A 259 -23.07 -2.59 7.16
CA GLN A 259 -23.57 -3.23 8.38
C GLN A 259 -23.79 -4.74 8.18
N ASP A 260 -24.26 -5.16 7.02
CA ASP A 260 -24.46 -6.57 6.66
C ASP A 260 -23.14 -7.35 6.44
N LYS A 261 -22.00 -6.66 6.43
CA LYS A 261 -20.66 -7.24 6.22
C LYS A 261 -19.87 -7.42 7.51
N PHE A 262 -20.44 -6.99 8.63
CA PHE A 262 -19.76 -7.06 9.92
C PHE A 262 -20.71 -7.61 11.00
N ARG A 263 -20.13 -8.37 11.92
CA ARG A 263 -20.77 -8.79 13.19
C ARG A 263 -19.82 -8.53 14.33
N VAL A 264 -20.35 -8.33 15.51
CA VAL A 264 -19.58 -8.28 16.75
C VAL A 264 -20.10 -9.39 17.64
N GLU A 265 -19.27 -10.38 17.95
CA GLU A 265 -19.61 -11.53 18.78
C GLU A 265 -18.53 -11.69 19.84
N MET A 266 -18.90 -11.79 21.12
CA MET A 266 -17.95 -11.96 22.24
C MET A 266 -16.79 -10.95 22.24
N ASP A 267 -17.10 -9.66 21.93
CA ASP A 267 -16.13 -8.57 21.80
C ASP A 267 -15.13 -8.70 20.63
N GLU A 268 -15.36 -9.62 19.71
CA GLU A 268 -14.58 -9.77 18.48
C GLU A 268 -15.33 -9.21 17.29
N LEU A 269 -14.59 -8.57 16.37
CA LEU A 269 -15.11 -8.12 15.08
C LEU A 269 -15.00 -9.25 14.06
N LEU A 270 -16.14 -9.63 13.49
CA LEU A 270 -16.20 -10.61 12.41
C LEU A 270 -16.43 -9.89 11.08
N VAL A 271 -15.66 -10.27 10.07
CA VAL A 271 -15.70 -9.66 8.73
C VAL A 271 -16.19 -10.66 7.71
N HIS A 272 -17.19 -10.28 6.92
CA HIS A 272 -17.76 -11.13 5.89
C HIS A 272 -16.72 -11.43 4.79
N LYS A 273 -16.68 -12.68 4.31
CA LYS A 273 -15.74 -13.18 3.30
C LYS A 273 -15.65 -12.34 2.03
N SER A 274 -16.72 -11.62 1.63
CA SER A 274 -16.71 -10.75 0.45
C SER A 274 -15.80 -9.53 0.56
N LEU A 275 -15.32 -9.20 1.75
CA LEU A 275 -14.39 -8.10 1.99
C LEU A 275 -12.94 -8.57 2.10
N LEU A 276 -12.70 -9.86 2.16
CA LEU A 276 -11.38 -10.45 2.41
C LEU A 276 -10.68 -10.83 1.10
N GLY A 277 -9.35 -10.91 1.16
CA GLY A 277 -8.56 -11.69 0.23
C GLY A 277 -8.85 -13.19 0.40
N GLN A 278 -8.19 -14.03 -0.38
CA GLN A 278 -8.31 -15.49 -0.28
C GLN A 278 -7.12 -16.06 0.49
N SER A 279 -7.40 -16.99 1.40
CA SER A 279 -6.36 -17.73 2.11
C SER A 279 -6.89 -19.07 2.60
N ASP A 280 -6.07 -20.10 2.48
CA ASP A 280 -6.39 -21.44 3.01
C ASP A 280 -6.37 -21.48 4.55
N SER A 281 -5.76 -20.45 5.17
CA SER A 281 -5.70 -20.34 6.64
C SER A 281 -6.93 -19.70 7.26
N PHE A 282 -7.87 -19.18 6.48
CA PHE A 282 -9.06 -18.54 7.01
C PHE A 282 -10.08 -19.56 7.50
N GLN A 283 -10.51 -19.36 8.74
CA GLN A 283 -11.61 -20.13 9.33
C GLN A 283 -12.85 -19.23 9.39
N PHE A 284 -13.94 -19.73 8.89
CA PHE A 284 -15.20 -18.99 8.82
C PHE A 284 -16.25 -19.62 9.72
N THR A 285 -17.04 -18.74 10.36
CA THR A 285 -18.32 -19.09 10.96
C THR A 285 -19.40 -18.37 10.17
N ASP A 286 -20.30 -19.11 9.52
CA ASP A 286 -21.39 -18.55 8.69
C ASP A 286 -20.95 -17.47 7.69
N ASP A 287 -19.86 -17.70 6.92
CA ASP A 287 -19.29 -16.74 5.97
C ASP A 287 -18.54 -15.54 6.60
N TYR A 288 -18.33 -15.52 7.92
CA TYR A 288 -17.59 -14.47 8.62
C TYR A 288 -16.28 -15.00 9.19
N TYR A 289 -15.25 -14.17 9.06
CA TYR A 289 -13.89 -14.41 9.57
C TYR A 289 -13.65 -13.63 10.86
N HIS A 290 -13.05 -14.28 11.85
CA HIS A 290 -12.62 -13.67 13.10
C HIS A 290 -11.31 -12.89 12.87
N THR A 291 -11.30 -11.58 13.16
CA THR A 291 -10.15 -10.69 12.89
C THR A 291 -9.16 -10.62 14.05
#